data_a5f099ae12a05021f4a06df18da549d1
#
_entry.id   a5f099ae12a05021f4a06df18da549d1
#
_cell.length_a   1.000
_cell.length_b   1.000
_cell.length_c   1.000
_cell.angle_alpha   90.00
_cell.angle_beta   90.00
_cell.angle_gamma   90.00
#
_symmetry.space_group_name_H-M   'P 1'
#
loop_
_entity.id
_entity.type
_entity.pdbx_description
1 polymer ?
#
loop_
_entity_poly.entity_id
_entity_poly.type
_entity_poly.pdbx_seq_one_letter_code
_entity_poly.pdbx_strand_id
1 'polypeptide(L)'
;VSRIVSFSTDNDFADRLGELVEKSGYRNRSMFLRDASIHFAEESMRGSLNDMDGDLQVEGTAVVYFQHDVENKLAEIRHSGNVDVSSYHHNCLPSSHSCVDTMQVKGEADSIRKMIAELRNIEGVDRVVFVLAPDREDGCC
;
A
#
# COMPACT_ATOMS: atom_id res chain seq x y z
N VAL A 1 -6.75 -18.18 -25.63
CA VAL A 1 -5.81 -17.96 -26.75
C VAL A 1 -4.63 -17.14 -26.25
N SER A 2 -3.42 -17.62 -26.47
CA SER A 2 -2.20 -16.88 -26.11
C SER A 2 -1.62 -16.17 -27.33
N ARG A 3 -1.05 -15.00 -27.14
CA ARG A 3 -0.33 -14.22 -28.15
C ARG A 3 1.11 -14.04 -27.69
N ILE A 4 2.05 -14.22 -28.60
CA ILE A 4 3.47 -13.96 -28.33
C ILE A 4 3.74 -12.46 -28.50
N VAL A 5 4.36 -11.87 -27.49
CA VAL A 5 4.87 -10.50 -27.51
C VAL A 5 6.37 -10.57 -27.28
N SER A 6 7.16 -9.90 -28.11
CA SER A 6 8.61 -9.84 -27.98
C SER A 6 9.08 -8.38 -27.97
N PHE A 7 10.16 -8.12 -27.27
CA PHE A 7 10.82 -6.82 -27.23
C PHE A 7 12.34 -7.00 -27.18
N SER A 8 13.07 -5.97 -27.64
CA SER A 8 14.53 -5.94 -27.57
C SER A 8 14.98 -5.14 -26.37
N THR A 9 16.06 -5.57 -25.75
CA THR A 9 16.69 -4.89 -24.62
C THR A 9 18.20 -5.06 -24.67
N ASP A 10 18.93 -4.28 -23.88
CA ASP A 10 20.36 -4.47 -23.67
C ASP A 10 20.66 -5.74 -22.83
N ASN A 11 21.92 -6.18 -22.86
CA ASN A 11 22.33 -7.39 -22.18
C ASN A 11 22.25 -7.25 -20.66
N ASP A 12 22.60 -6.10 -20.12
CA ASP A 12 22.61 -5.84 -18.67
C ASP A 12 21.19 -5.95 -18.11
N PHE A 13 20.21 -5.39 -18.80
CA PHE A 13 18.81 -5.54 -18.41
C PHE A 13 18.32 -6.98 -18.55
N ALA A 14 18.71 -7.69 -19.61
CA ALA A 14 18.32 -9.10 -19.80
C ALA A 14 18.81 -9.99 -18.66
N ASP A 15 20.06 -9.81 -18.22
CA ASP A 15 20.65 -10.52 -17.09
C ASP A 15 19.94 -10.16 -15.77
N ARG A 16 19.75 -8.88 -15.53
CA ARG A 16 19.03 -8.38 -14.35
C ARG A 16 17.57 -8.88 -14.29
N LEU A 17 16.90 -8.94 -15.42
CA LEU A 17 15.54 -9.50 -15.50
C LEU A 17 15.51 -10.97 -15.09
N GLY A 18 16.49 -11.77 -15.52
CA GLY A 18 16.64 -13.16 -15.10
C GLY A 18 16.76 -13.31 -13.59
N GLU A 19 17.63 -12.51 -12.98
CA GLU A 19 17.81 -12.47 -11.53
C GLU A 19 16.54 -12.05 -10.77
N LEU A 20 15.83 -11.02 -11.27
CA LEU A 20 14.58 -10.55 -10.67
C LEU A 20 13.49 -11.62 -10.69
N VAL A 21 13.35 -12.33 -11.80
CA VAL A 21 12.39 -13.43 -11.94
C VAL A 21 12.70 -14.54 -10.93
N GLU A 22 13.97 -14.94 -10.83
CA GLU A 22 14.41 -15.98 -9.92
C GLU A 22 14.18 -15.60 -8.45
N LYS A 23 14.60 -14.39 -8.05
CA LYS A 23 14.46 -13.88 -6.67
C LYS A 23 13.01 -13.66 -6.26
N SER A 24 12.13 -13.35 -7.20
CA SER A 24 10.71 -13.08 -6.92
C SER A 24 9.83 -14.34 -6.87
N GLY A 25 10.39 -15.51 -7.14
CA GLY A 25 9.67 -16.78 -7.09
C GLY A 25 8.68 -17.03 -8.22
N TYR A 26 8.71 -16.22 -9.28
CA TYR A 26 7.87 -16.45 -10.46
C TYR A 26 8.32 -17.65 -11.26
N ARG A 27 7.36 -18.41 -11.81
CA ARG A 27 7.63 -19.59 -12.63
C ARG A 27 8.38 -19.29 -13.92
N ASN A 28 8.10 -18.14 -14.52
CA ASN A 28 8.69 -17.75 -15.79
C ASN A 28 8.63 -16.23 -16.00
N ARG A 29 9.41 -15.76 -16.97
CA ARG A 29 9.49 -14.33 -17.31
C ARG A 29 8.17 -13.71 -17.76
N SER A 30 7.33 -14.49 -18.48
CA SER A 30 6.05 -13.96 -18.98
C SER A 30 5.07 -13.61 -17.85
N MET A 31 4.97 -14.45 -16.82
CA MET A 31 4.14 -14.15 -15.65
C MET A 31 4.69 -12.97 -14.87
N PHE A 32 5.99 -12.94 -14.64
CA PHE A 32 6.64 -11.82 -13.95
C PHE A 32 6.40 -10.48 -14.68
N LEU A 33 6.67 -10.44 -16.00
CA LEU A 33 6.50 -9.23 -16.80
C LEU A 33 5.04 -8.78 -16.89
N ARG A 34 4.10 -9.73 -17.00
CA ARG A 34 2.68 -9.42 -16.99
C ARG A 34 2.28 -8.74 -15.69
N ASP A 35 2.60 -9.34 -14.56
CA ASP A 35 2.19 -8.84 -13.26
C ASP A 35 2.91 -7.52 -12.90
N ALA A 36 4.20 -7.42 -13.23
CA ALA A 36 4.96 -6.17 -13.08
C ALA A 36 4.39 -5.03 -13.94
N SER A 37 4.01 -5.32 -15.18
CA SER A 37 3.42 -4.32 -16.09
C SER A 37 2.05 -3.85 -15.63
N ILE A 38 1.20 -4.77 -15.16
CA ILE A 38 -0.11 -4.45 -14.60
C ILE A 38 0.05 -3.59 -13.34
N HIS A 39 0.91 -4.02 -12.42
CA HIS A 39 1.18 -3.29 -11.18
C HIS A 39 1.69 -1.87 -11.46
N PHE A 40 2.67 -1.72 -12.36
CA PHE A 40 3.20 -0.41 -12.74
C PHE A 40 2.13 0.48 -13.39
N ALA A 41 1.32 -0.10 -14.30
CA ALA A 41 0.25 0.65 -14.96
C ALA A 41 -0.82 1.11 -13.94
N GLU A 42 -1.22 0.23 -13.04
CA GLU A 42 -2.17 0.56 -11.99
C GLU A 42 -1.64 1.67 -11.07
N GLU A 43 -0.38 1.61 -10.66
CA GLU A 43 0.25 2.64 -9.84
C GLU A 43 0.39 3.96 -10.59
N SER A 44 0.81 3.93 -11.85
CA SER A 44 0.99 5.13 -12.69
C SER A 44 -0.32 5.79 -13.08
N MET A 45 -1.37 5.01 -13.34
CA MET A 45 -2.68 5.54 -13.76
C MET A 45 -3.51 6.10 -12.62
N ARG A 46 -3.36 5.58 -11.41
CA ARG A 46 -4.07 6.08 -10.23
C ARG A 46 -3.41 7.31 -9.62
N GLY A 47 -2.14 7.51 -9.89
CA GLY A 47 -1.29 8.41 -9.13
C GLY A 47 -1.01 7.91 -7.73
N SER A 48 -0.09 8.53 -7.04
CA SER A 48 0.08 8.32 -5.61
C SER A 48 -1.01 9.08 -4.85
N LEU A 49 -1.32 8.68 -3.64
CA LEU A 49 -2.23 9.42 -2.76
C LEU A 49 -1.85 10.91 -2.67
N ASN A 50 -0.57 11.23 -2.80
CA ASN A 50 -0.05 12.61 -2.73
C ASN A 50 -0.40 13.45 -3.97
N ASP A 51 -0.64 12.81 -5.10
CA ASP A 51 -0.91 13.49 -6.39
C ASP A 51 -2.42 13.58 -6.71
N MET A 52 -3.26 12.96 -5.89
CA MET A 52 -4.71 12.98 -6.07
C MET A 52 -5.32 14.31 -5.65
N ASP A 53 -6.43 14.71 -6.29
CA ASP A 53 -7.24 15.83 -5.85
C ASP A 53 -7.72 15.61 -4.42
N GLY A 54 -7.64 16.67 -3.61
CA GLY A 54 -7.86 16.58 -2.16
C GLY A 54 -9.24 16.12 -1.73
N ASP A 55 -10.25 16.42 -2.53
CA ASP A 55 -11.67 16.08 -2.31
C ASP A 55 -12.08 14.72 -2.87
N LEU A 56 -11.16 14.04 -3.57
CA LEU A 56 -11.41 12.70 -4.11
C LEU A 56 -11.62 11.69 -2.97
N GLN A 57 -12.73 10.97 -3.02
CA GLN A 57 -12.98 9.87 -2.08
C GLN A 57 -12.10 8.68 -2.41
N VAL A 58 -11.34 8.23 -1.44
CA VAL A 58 -10.43 7.09 -1.57
C VAL A 58 -10.62 6.10 -0.43
N GLU A 59 -10.32 4.86 -0.72
CA GLU A 59 -10.31 3.76 0.25
C GLU A 59 -8.96 3.06 0.22
N GLY A 60 -8.57 2.49 1.35
CA GLY A 60 -7.35 1.71 1.42
C GLY A 60 -7.08 1.13 2.79
N THR A 61 -5.93 0.53 2.92
CA THR A 61 -5.46 -0.08 4.16
C THR A 61 -4.26 0.68 4.70
N ALA A 62 -4.38 1.17 5.92
CA ALA A 62 -3.26 1.73 6.67
C ALA A 62 -2.66 0.66 7.59
N VAL A 63 -1.35 0.55 7.59
CA VAL A 63 -0.57 -0.33 8.48
C VAL A 63 0.38 0.54 9.28
N VAL A 64 0.31 0.45 10.60
CA VAL A 64 1.10 1.27 11.53
C VAL A 64 1.88 0.35 12.46
N TYR A 65 3.21 0.43 12.42
CA TYR A 65 4.09 -0.23 13.40
C TYR A 65 4.51 0.77 14.46
N PHE A 66 4.39 0.40 15.72
CA PHE A 66 4.63 1.31 16.83
C PHE A 66 5.06 0.61 18.11
N GLN A 67 5.55 1.37 19.07
CA GLN A 67 5.85 0.93 20.42
C GLN A 67 4.59 0.97 21.27
N HIS A 68 4.43 -0.01 22.14
CA HIS A 68 3.20 -0.26 22.91
C HIS A 68 2.68 0.95 23.72
N ASP A 69 3.56 1.83 24.15
CA ASP A 69 3.23 2.99 24.98
C ASP A 69 2.49 4.13 24.23
N VAL A 70 2.42 4.08 22.91
CA VAL A 70 1.74 5.13 22.10
C VAL A 70 0.34 4.76 21.63
N GLU A 71 -0.20 3.62 22.04
CA GLU A 71 -1.51 3.10 21.61
C GLU A 71 -2.65 4.11 21.84
N ASN A 72 -2.64 4.82 22.95
CA ASN A 72 -3.66 5.83 23.25
C ASN A 72 -3.66 7.00 22.27
N LYS A 73 -2.48 7.45 21.83
CA LYS A 73 -2.35 8.53 20.84
C LYS A 73 -2.87 8.11 19.47
N LEU A 74 -2.63 6.85 19.08
CA LEU A 74 -3.18 6.27 17.85
C LEU A 74 -4.70 6.19 17.89
N ALA A 75 -5.27 5.85 19.05
CA ALA A 75 -6.70 5.80 19.25
C ALA A 75 -7.37 7.18 19.04
N GLU A 76 -6.75 8.25 19.50
CA GLU A 76 -7.25 9.62 19.29
C GLU A 76 -7.33 9.97 17.81
N ILE A 77 -6.29 9.67 17.03
CA ILE A 77 -6.27 9.93 15.57
C ILE A 77 -7.32 9.09 14.85
N ARG A 78 -7.44 7.81 15.21
CA ARG A 78 -8.43 6.89 14.64
C ARG A 78 -9.87 7.37 14.87
N HIS A 79 -10.15 8.02 15.98
CA HIS A 79 -11.46 8.52 16.35
C HIS A 79 -11.70 9.99 16.04
N SER A 80 -10.81 10.65 15.31
CA SER A 80 -10.93 12.08 14.98
C SER A 80 -12.12 12.45 14.11
N GLY A 81 -12.77 11.48 13.45
CA GLY A 81 -13.99 11.69 12.66
C GLY A 81 -13.79 12.21 11.24
N ASN A 82 -12.56 12.54 10.84
CA ASN A 82 -12.27 13.03 9.51
C ASN A 82 -12.08 11.92 8.47
N VAL A 83 -11.84 10.70 8.93
CA VAL A 83 -11.64 9.49 8.13
C VAL A 83 -12.51 8.39 8.72
N ASP A 84 -13.26 7.71 7.88
CA ASP A 84 -14.05 6.55 8.29
C ASP A 84 -13.15 5.32 8.41
N VAL A 85 -13.09 4.74 9.61
CA VAL A 85 -12.36 3.50 9.88
C VAL A 85 -13.37 2.36 9.97
N SER A 86 -13.53 1.62 8.88
CA SER A 86 -14.51 0.54 8.76
C SER A 86 -14.09 -0.76 9.45
N SER A 87 -12.81 -0.98 9.61
CA SER A 87 -12.28 -2.09 10.41
C SER A 87 -10.93 -1.74 11.03
N TYR A 88 -10.65 -2.37 12.13
CA TYR A 88 -9.44 -2.16 12.92
C TYR A 88 -8.97 -3.48 13.52
N HIS A 89 -7.71 -3.75 13.43
CA HIS A 89 -7.07 -4.92 14.04
C HIS A 89 -5.74 -4.53 14.67
N HIS A 90 -5.58 -4.87 15.94
CA HIS A 90 -4.34 -4.69 16.70
C HIS A 90 -3.67 -6.03 16.97
N ASN A 91 -2.36 -6.07 16.82
CA ASN A 91 -1.57 -7.24 17.20
C ASN A 91 -0.20 -6.81 17.73
N CYS A 92 0.31 -7.56 18.71
CA CYS A 92 1.68 -7.44 19.19
C CYS A 92 2.55 -8.53 18.57
N LEU A 93 3.71 -8.14 18.06
CA LEU A 93 4.65 -9.01 17.38
C LEU A 93 5.82 -9.32 18.32
N PRO A 94 5.82 -10.47 19.01
CA PRO A 94 6.79 -10.73 20.07
C PRO A 94 8.24 -10.84 19.57
N SER A 95 8.44 -11.29 18.33
CA SER A 95 9.79 -11.45 17.76
C SER A 95 10.45 -10.12 17.39
N SER A 96 9.68 -9.12 16.98
CA SER A 96 10.18 -7.78 16.62
C SER A 96 10.02 -6.77 17.75
N HIS A 97 9.32 -7.13 18.82
CA HIS A 97 8.97 -6.23 19.91
C HIS A 97 8.20 -4.97 19.46
N SER A 98 7.40 -5.14 18.41
CA SER A 98 6.56 -4.09 17.84
C SER A 98 5.08 -4.42 18.00
N CYS A 99 4.25 -3.39 18.11
CA CYS A 99 2.83 -3.50 17.88
C CYS A 99 2.49 -3.10 16.45
N VAL A 100 1.43 -3.66 15.90
CA VAL A 100 0.94 -3.31 14.57
C VAL A 100 -0.57 -3.10 14.60
N ASP A 101 -1.00 -1.97 14.04
CA ASP A 101 -2.39 -1.68 13.74
C ASP A 101 -2.62 -1.79 12.24
N THR A 102 -3.68 -2.47 11.87
CA THR A 102 -4.16 -2.57 10.49
C THR A 102 -5.58 -2.02 10.42
N MET A 103 -5.81 -1.03 9.57
CA MET A 103 -7.08 -0.32 9.47
C MET A 103 -7.55 -0.23 8.01
N GLN A 104 -8.82 -0.56 7.75
CA GLN A 104 -9.47 -0.17 6.51
C GLN A 104 -10.05 1.22 6.67
N VAL A 105 -9.63 2.14 5.82
CA VAL A 105 -9.99 3.54 5.92
C VAL A 105 -10.60 4.06 4.62
N LYS A 106 -11.56 4.97 4.77
CA LYS A 106 -12.21 5.68 3.67
C LYS A 106 -12.34 7.15 4.02
N GLY A 107 -12.12 8.00 3.04
CA GLY A 107 -12.28 9.44 3.21
C GLY A 107 -11.74 10.23 2.03
N GLU A 108 -11.78 11.54 2.14
CA GLU A 108 -11.14 12.42 1.18
C GLU A 108 -9.62 12.23 1.21
N ALA A 109 -8.99 12.32 0.04
CA ALA A 109 -7.54 12.15 -0.09
C ALA A 109 -6.75 13.07 0.85
N ASP A 110 -7.19 14.32 1.01
CA ASP A 110 -6.58 15.27 1.96
C ASP A 110 -6.68 14.81 3.41
N SER A 111 -7.84 14.28 3.81
CA SER A 111 -8.06 13.78 5.17
C SER A 111 -7.19 12.56 5.47
N ILE A 112 -7.04 11.67 4.51
CA ILE A 112 -6.17 10.49 4.65
C ILE A 112 -4.69 10.91 4.69
N ARG A 113 -4.26 11.84 3.80
CA ARG A 113 -2.89 12.40 3.86
C ARG A 113 -2.57 13.01 5.22
N LYS A 114 -3.51 13.79 5.76
CA LYS A 114 -3.39 14.40 7.08
C LYS A 114 -3.26 13.34 8.17
N MET A 115 -4.12 12.35 8.17
CA MET A 115 -4.06 11.22 9.12
C MET A 115 -2.71 10.51 9.08
N ILE A 116 -2.20 10.20 7.89
CA ILE A 116 -0.90 9.54 7.72
C ILE A 116 0.24 10.42 8.25
N ALA A 117 0.21 11.73 7.98
CA ALA A 117 1.20 12.67 8.47
C ALA A 117 1.17 12.80 10.00
N GLU A 118 0.00 12.85 10.59
CA GLU A 118 -0.19 12.86 12.05
C GLU A 118 0.35 11.59 12.69
N LEU A 119 0.04 10.42 12.13
CA LEU A 119 0.57 9.13 12.60
C LEU A 119 2.10 9.07 12.52
N ARG A 120 2.69 9.52 11.43
CA ARG A 120 4.16 9.55 11.26
C ARG A 120 4.88 10.48 12.23
N ASN A 121 4.22 11.51 12.71
CA ASN A 121 4.79 12.50 13.64
C ASN A 121 4.65 12.10 15.12
N ILE A 122 4.00 11.00 15.43
CA ILE A 122 3.94 10.49 16.81
C ILE A 122 5.28 9.84 17.16
N GLU A 123 5.93 10.30 18.21
CA GLU A 123 7.11 9.64 18.76
C GLU A 123 6.75 8.23 19.24
N GLY A 124 7.50 7.22 18.80
CA GLY A 124 7.22 5.83 19.07
C GLY A 124 6.45 5.11 17.95
N VAL A 125 6.04 5.82 16.90
CA VAL A 125 5.59 5.22 15.64
C VAL A 125 6.80 4.99 14.75
N ASP A 126 7.04 3.73 14.40
CA ASP A 126 8.22 3.33 13.65
C ASP A 126 7.99 3.38 12.14
N ARG A 127 6.79 3.05 11.69
CA ARG A 127 6.46 2.98 10.27
C ARG A 127 4.96 3.12 10.03
N VAL A 128 4.61 3.91 9.01
CA VAL A 128 3.25 4.03 8.50
C VAL A 128 3.25 3.74 6.99
N VAL A 129 2.45 2.79 6.57
CA VAL A 129 2.24 2.44 5.16
C VAL A 129 0.76 2.53 4.84
N PHE A 130 0.42 3.18 3.74
CA PHE A 130 -0.93 3.20 3.21
C PHE A 130 -0.94 2.54 1.83
N VAL A 131 -1.82 1.57 1.67
CA VAL A 131 -2.05 0.87 0.42
C VAL A 131 -3.42 1.26 -0.11
N LEU A 132 -3.43 1.97 -1.23
CA LEU A 132 -4.66 2.38 -1.89
C LEU A 132 -5.39 1.17 -2.46
N ALA A 133 -6.69 1.07 -2.19
CA ALA A 133 -7.53 0.01 -2.77
C ALA A 133 -7.64 0.20 -4.28
N PRO A 134 -7.55 -0.90 -5.06
CA PRO A 134 -7.78 -0.85 -6.49
C PRO A 134 -9.23 -0.52 -6.84
N ASP A 135 -9.43 0.41 -7.78
CA ASP A 135 -10.73 0.64 -8.38
C ASP A 135 -11.07 -0.44 -9.38
N ARG A 136 -12.32 -0.85 -9.37
CA ARG A 136 -12.89 -1.80 -10.34
C ARG A 136 -14.17 -1.23 -10.91
N GLU A 137 -14.36 -1.37 -12.21
CA GLU A 137 -15.62 -0.97 -12.86
C GLU A 137 -16.77 -1.89 -12.40
N ASP A 138 -16.49 -3.18 -12.27
CA ASP A 138 -17.44 -4.18 -11.78
C ASP A 138 -16.95 -4.78 -10.45
N GLY A 139 -17.65 -4.49 -9.38
CA GLY A 139 -17.36 -4.98 -8.05
C GLY A 139 -18.08 -6.29 -7.70
N CYS A 140 -17.64 -6.92 -6.62
CA CYS A 140 -18.31 -8.10 -6.03
C CYS A 140 -19.34 -7.73 -4.94
N CYS A 141 -19.47 -6.43 -4.67
CA CYS A 141 -20.34 -5.91 -3.60
C CYS A 141 -21.40 -4.95 -4.14
#